data_a21ea30507d4febfd1473da0dd306900
#
_entry.id   a21ea30507d4febfd1473da0dd306900
#
_cell.length_a   1.000
_cell.length_b   1.000
_cell.length_c   1.000
_cell.angle_alpha   90.00
_cell.angle_beta   90.00
_cell.angle_gamma   90.00
#
_symmetry.space_group_name_H-M   'P 1'
#
loop_
_entity.id
_entity.type
_entity.pdbx_description
1 polymer ?
#
loop_
_entity_poly.entity_id
_entity_poly.type
_entity_poly.pdbx_seq_one_letter_code
_entity_poly.pdbx_strand_id
1 'polypeptide(L)'
;MSATDTLEPTAPVTTVKTYLRPIDGKGLAEFAAGGKANPARRGTNKVHTVMEGQYRSLSHVGEKHVVVVDEPLHLFGEDTAPAPGEIVLSGLGGCIAVGVTAVAT
;
A
#
# COMPACT_ATOMS: atom_id res chain seq x y z
N MET A 1 -2.55 -19.85 -19.59
CA MET A 1 -3.49 -19.64 -18.48
C MET A 1 -3.77 -18.17 -18.31
N SER A 2 -5.01 -17.84 -18.10
CA SER A 2 -5.34 -16.48 -17.77
C SER A 2 -5.02 -16.19 -16.30
N ALA A 3 -4.35 -15.11 -16.03
CA ALA A 3 -4.11 -14.68 -14.66
C ALA A 3 -5.44 -14.42 -13.92
N THR A 4 -6.50 -14.14 -14.65
CA THR A 4 -7.82 -13.92 -14.09
C THR A 4 -8.33 -15.13 -13.33
N ASP A 5 -8.01 -16.34 -13.81
CA ASP A 5 -8.46 -17.57 -13.17
C ASP A 5 -7.85 -17.74 -11.78
N THR A 6 -6.60 -17.30 -11.63
CA THR A 6 -5.90 -17.39 -10.34
C THR A 6 -6.24 -16.24 -9.41
N LEU A 7 -6.74 -15.15 -9.96
CA LEU A 7 -7.09 -13.94 -9.21
C LEU A 7 -8.58 -13.84 -8.93
N GLU A 8 -9.30 -14.91 -9.16
CA GLU A 8 -10.72 -14.93 -8.89
C GLU A 8 -10.97 -14.57 -7.42
N PRO A 9 -11.81 -13.58 -7.16
CA PRO A 9 -12.07 -13.15 -5.78
C PRO A 9 -13.04 -14.10 -5.10
N THR A 10 -12.59 -15.31 -4.85
CA THR A 10 -13.43 -16.35 -4.29
C THR A 10 -13.79 -16.13 -2.84
N ALA A 11 -12.87 -15.53 -2.10
CA ALA A 11 -13.11 -15.35 -0.67
C ALA A 11 -12.47 -14.05 -0.21
N PRO A 12 -13.26 -13.08 0.22
CA PRO A 12 -12.70 -11.94 0.91
C PRO A 12 -11.97 -12.44 2.15
N VAL A 13 -10.78 -11.89 2.37
CA VAL A 13 -10.02 -12.22 3.56
C VAL A 13 -10.64 -11.48 4.73
N THR A 14 -11.44 -12.20 5.52
CA THR A 14 -12.08 -11.62 6.69
C THR A 14 -11.41 -12.02 8.00
N THR A 15 -10.51 -13.01 7.93
CA THR A 15 -9.84 -13.53 9.11
C THR A 15 -8.68 -12.64 9.52
N VAL A 16 -8.70 -12.19 10.76
CA VAL A 16 -7.58 -11.45 11.33
C VAL A 16 -6.42 -12.42 11.56
N LYS A 17 -5.25 -12.05 11.08
CA LYS A 17 -4.05 -12.87 11.27
C LYS A 17 -3.57 -12.76 12.71
N THR A 18 -3.30 -13.89 13.34
CA THR A 18 -2.92 -13.93 14.75
C THR A 18 -1.56 -13.29 15.05
N TYR A 19 -0.70 -13.19 14.04
CA TYR A 19 0.60 -12.52 14.18
C TYR A 19 0.53 -10.99 14.08
N LEU A 20 -0.63 -10.45 13.73
CA LEU A 20 -0.83 -9.02 13.68
C LEU A 20 -1.46 -8.53 14.98
N ARG A 21 -0.97 -7.42 15.47
CA ARG A 21 -1.53 -6.84 16.68
C ARG A 21 -2.87 -6.18 16.36
N PRO A 22 -3.84 -6.26 17.29
CA PRO A 22 -5.08 -5.49 17.15
C PRO A 22 -4.80 -3.99 17.08
N ILE A 23 -5.71 -3.26 16.45
CA ILE A 23 -5.60 -1.81 16.39
C ILE A 23 -5.83 -1.25 17.80
N ASP A 24 -4.96 -0.34 18.23
CA ASP A 24 -5.12 0.39 19.46
C ASP A 24 -6.19 1.47 19.27
N GLY A 25 -7.44 1.12 19.60
CA GLY A 25 -8.57 2.04 19.43
C GLY A 25 -8.45 3.30 20.27
N LYS A 26 -7.92 3.19 21.49
CA LYS A 26 -7.70 4.36 22.35
C LYS A 26 -6.64 5.28 21.76
N GLY A 27 -5.52 4.74 21.34
CA GLY A 27 -4.46 5.51 20.69
C GLY A 27 -4.93 6.16 19.41
N LEU A 28 -5.75 5.46 18.63
CA LEU A 28 -6.32 6.01 17.40
C LEU A 28 -7.24 7.20 17.70
N ALA A 29 -8.07 7.08 18.72
CA ALA A 29 -8.95 8.18 19.13
C ALA A 29 -8.19 9.40 19.63
N GLU A 30 -7.12 9.18 20.38
CA GLU A 30 -6.25 10.25 20.85
C GLU A 30 -5.52 10.94 19.68
N PHE A 31 -5.07 10.17 18.73
CA PHE A 31 -4.45 10.70 17.51
C PHE A 31 -5.44 11.56 16.72
N ALA A 32 -6.66 11.10 16.55
CA ALA A 32 -7.70 11.84 15.85
C ALA A 32 -8.04 13.15 16.57
N ALA A 33 -8.15 13.12 17.90
CA ALA A 33 -8.39 14.30 18.71
C ALA A 33 -7.24 15.31 18.55
N GLY A 34 -6.00 14.85 18.55
CA GLY A 34 -4.83 15.70 18.31
C GLY A 34 -4.85 16.38 16.95
N GLY A 35 -5.30 15.65 15.92
CA GLY A 35 -5.46 16.22 14.58
C GLY A 35 -6.52 17.30 14.52
N LYS A 36 -7.65 17.10 15.19
CA LYS A 36 -8.72 18.10 15.28
C LYS A 36 -8.28 19.33 16.05
N ALA A 37 -7.48 19.15 17.10
CA ALA A 37 -6.96 20.24 17.89
C ALA A 37 -5.90 21.05 17.14
N ASN A 38 -5.20 20.44 16.20
CA ASN A 38 -4.17 21.11 15.41
C ASN A 38 -4.34 20.77 13.92
N PRO A 39 -5.32 21.35 13.23
CA PRO A 39 -5.57 21.06 11.83
C PRO A 39 -4.45 21.52 10.88
N ALA A 40 -3.54 22.35 11.36
CA ALA A 40 -2.39 22.79 10.58
C ALA A 40 -1.21 21.81 10.64
N ARG A 41 -1.31 20.75 11.44
CA ARG A 41 -0.25 19.76 11.57
C ARG A 41 0.02 19.09 10.22
N ARG A 42 1.29 18.98 9.89
CA ARG A 42 1.72 18.41 8.62
C ARG A 42 2.76 17.33 8.85
N GLY A 43 2.74 16.33 7.98
CA GLY A 43 3.79 15.33 7.88
C GLY A 43 4.41 15.38 6.50
N THR A 44 5.58 14.78 6.35
CA THR A 44 6.27 14.67 5.07
C THR A 44 6.60 13.20 4.80
N ASN A 45 6.18 12.73 3.64
CA ASN A 45 6.58 11.43 3.15
C ASN A 45 7.68 11.62 2.11
N LYS A 46 8.72 10.78 2.19
CA LYS A 46 9.82 10.83 1.23
C LYS A 46 9.95 9.51 0.51
N VAL A 47 10.01 9.59 -0.80
CA VAL A 47 10.24 8.44 -1.67
C VAL A 47 11.36 8.79 -2.61
N HIS A 48 12.33 7.90 -2.71
CA HIS A 48 13.46 8.04 -3.63
C HIS A 48 13.45 6.87 -4.60
N THR A 49 13.22 7.15 -5.86
CA THR A 49 13.15 6.13 -6.90
C THR A 49 14.44 6.08 -7.70
N VAL A 50 14.98 4.87 -7.83
CA VAL A 50 16.22 4.61 -8.56
C VAL A 50 15.91 3.59 -9.66
N MET A 51 16.34 3.87 -10.88
CA MET A 51 16.25 2.89 -11.96
C MET A 51 17.28 1.80 -11.74
N GLU A 52 16.82 0.56 -11.75
CA GLU A 52 17.71 -0.59 -11.65
C GLU A 52 18.20 -1.02 -13.03
N GLY A 53 17.32 -1.04 -14.00
CA GLY A 53 17.61 -1.36 -15.38
C GLY A 53 16.32 -1.55 -16.15
N GLN A 54 16.38 -1.36 -17.44
CA GLN A 54 15.21 -1.41 -18.32
C GLN A 54 14.09 -0.55 -17.73
N TYR A 55 12.93 -1.14 -17.41
CA TYR A 55 11.82 -0.41 -16.79
C TYR A 55 11.64 -0.73 -15.31
N ARG A 56 12.58 -1.48 -14.75
CA ARG A 56 12.51 -1.85 -13.35
C ARG A 56 13.10 -0.75 -12.48
N SER A 57 12.36 -0.35 -11.46
CA SER A 57 12.80 0.65 -10.51
C SER A 57 12.60 0.19 -9.07
N LEU A 58 13.38 0.78 -8.19
CA LEU A 58 13.27 0.58 -6.75
C LEU A 58 12.91 1.92 -6.13
N SER A 59 11.79 1.96 -5.43
CA SER A 59 11.36 3.15 -4.71
C SER A 59 11.60 2.94 -3.22
N HIS A 60 12.55 3.67 -2.69
CA HIS A 60 12.86 3.65 -1.27
C HIS A 60 11.88 4.56 -0.55
N VAL A 61 11.05 3.98 0.31
CA VAL A 61 10.00 4.68 1.03
C VAL A 61 10.45 4.89 2.47
N GLY A 62 10.76 6.14 2.82
CA GLY A 62 11.37 6.44 4.09
C GLY A 62 12.71 5.71 4.21
N GLU A 63 12.95 5.12 5.39
CA GLU A 63 14.20 4.41 5.66
C GLU A 63 14.02 2.89 5.78
N LYS A 64 12.79 2.38 5.62
CA LYS A 64 12.48 0.99 5.96
C LYS A 64 11.99 0.15 4.80
N HIS A 65 11.35 0.74 3.82
CA HIS A 65 10.63 -0.02 2.81
C HIS A 65 11.14 0.24 1.41
N VAL A 66 11.08 -0.79 0.58
CA VAL A 66 11.41 -0.67 -0.84
C VAL A 66 10.24 -1.24 -1.62
N VAL A 67 9.75 -0.45 -2.57
CA VAL A 67 8.73 -0.88 -3.51
C VAL A 67 9.40 -1.12 -4.85
N VAL A 68 9.28 -2.35 -5.35
CA VAL A 68 9.81 -2.73 -6.66
C VAL A 68 8.70 -2.55 -7.68
N VAL A 69 9.01 -1.89 -8.78
CA VAL A 69 8.09 -1.62 -9.86
C VAL A 69 8.73 -2.02 -11.17
N ASP A 70 7.97 -2.66 -12.03
CA ASP A 70 8.43 -3.12 -13.33
C ASP A 70 7.31 -2.90 -14.34
N GLU A 71 7.45 -3.40 -15.53
CA GLU A 71 6.40 -3.44 -16.53
C GLU A 71 6.19 -4.89 -16.99
N PRO A 72 5.00 -5.24 -17.48
CA PRO A 72 4.77 -6.57 -18.04
C PRO A 72 5.52 -6.76 -19.36
N LEU A 73 5.63 -8.00 -19.78
CA LEU A 73 6.40 -8.34 -20.97
C LEU A 73 5.91 -7.63 -22.23
N HIS A 74 4.59 -7.46 -22.38
CA HIS A 74 4.03 -6.81 -23.56
C HIS A 74 4.32 -5.30 -23.59
N LEU A 75 4.76 -4.72 -22.49
CA LEU A 75 5.24 -3.35 -22.38
C LEU A 75 6.76 -3.30 -22.21
N PHE A 76 7.42 -4.40 -22.58
CA PHE A 76 8.88 -4.50 -22.64
C PHE A 76 9.60 -4.50 -21.30
N GLY A 77 8.89 -4.81 -20.23
CA GLY A 77 9.47 -5.08 -18.93
C GLY A 77 9.82 -6.56 -18.76
N GLU A 78 10.26 -6.92 -17.58
CA GLU A 78 10.61 -8.28 -17.23
C GLU A 78 9.51 -9.00 -16.43
N ASP A 79 8.43 -8.32 -16.14
CA ASP A 79 7.30 -8.85 -15.36
C ASP A 79 7.73 -9.41 -14.00
N THR A 80 8.68 -8.75 -13.36
CA THR A 80 9.20 -9.17 -12.05
C THR A 80 8.50 -8.47 -10.88
N ALA A 81 7.68 -7.49 -11.17
CA ALA A 81 6.97 -6.70 -10.16
C ALA A 81 5.75 -6.04 -10.81
N PRO A 82 4.82 -5.52 -10.01
CA PRO A 82 3.67 -4.80 -10.55
C PRO A 82 4.07 -3.58 -11.35
N ALA A 83 3.22 -3.21 -12.29
CA ALA A 83 3.36 -1.98 -13.05
C ALA A 83 3.05 -0.75 -12.19
N PRO A 84 3.58 0.42 -12.56
CA PRO A 84 3.34 1.65 -11.78
C PRO A 84 1.87 1.94 -11.54
N GLY A 85 1.02 1.79 -12.56
CA GLY A 85 -0.41 1.99 -12.42
C GLY A 85 -1.06 1.06 -11.41
N GLU A 86 -0.60 -0.19 -11.35
CA GLU A 86 -1.09 -1.16 -10.38
C GLU A 86 -0.69 -0.79 -8.95
N ILE A 87 0.51 -0.24 -8.78
CA ILE A 87 0.96 0.26 -7.48
C ILE A 87 0.10 1.44 -7.02
N VAL A 88 -0.23 2.36 -7.93
CA VAL A 88 -1.12 3.48 -7.61
C VAL A 88 -2.50 2.97 -7.16
N LEU A 89 -3.06 2.00 -7.89
CA LEU A 89 -4.34 1.40 -7.52
C LEU A 89 -4.26 0.65 -6.19
N SER A 90 -3.15 -0.03 -5.94
CA SER A 90 -2.91 -0.70 -4.67
C SER A 90 -2.87 0.28 -3.51
N GLY A 91 -2.22 1.42 -3.72
CA GLY A 91 -2.19 2.48 -2.73
C GLY A 91 -3.58 3.04 -2.42
N LEU A 92 -4.37 3.27 -3.45
CA LEU A 92 -5.75 3.71 -3.29
C LEU A 92 -6.58 2.68 -2.52
N GLY A 93 -6.46 1.41 -2.91
CA GLY A 93 -7.15 0.33 -2.21
C GLY A 93 -6.74 0.26 -0.74
N GLY A 94 -5.45 0.41 -0.46
CA GLY A 94 -4.93 0.44 0.89
C GLY A 94 -5.50 1.60 1.71
N CYS A 95 -5.57 2.79 1.13
CA CYS A 95 -6.15 3.94 1.80
C CYS A 95 -7.61 3.72 2.16
N ILE A 96 -8.39 3.16 1.23
CA ILE A 96 -9.80 2.86 1.48
C ILE A 96 -9.92 1.82 2.60
N ALA A 97 -9.13 0.76 2.53
CA ALA A 97 -9.16 -0.31 3.54
C ALA A 97 -8.82 0.23 4.94
N VAL A 98 -7.79 1.06 5.03
CA VAL A 98 -7.40 1.69 6.31
C VAL A 98 -8.53 2.58 6.83
N GLY A 99 -9.12 3.38 5.96
CA GLY A 99 -10.21 4.27 6.34
C GLY A 99 -11.42 3.51 6.88
N VAL A 100 -11.85 2.47 6.18
CA VAL A 100 -12.95 1.63 6.63
C VAL A 100 -12.63 0.97 7.97
N THR A 101 -11.44 0.42 8.11
CA THR A 101 -11.03 -0.23 9.35
C THR A 101 -11.00 0.75 10.52
N ALA A 102 -10.48 1.94 10.29
CA ALA A 102 -10.41 2.97 11.35
C ALA A 102 -11.81 3.37 11.83
N VAL A 103 -12.76 3.53 10.91
CA VAL A 103 -14.13 3.87 11.26
C VAL A 103 -14.82 2.72 12.01
N ALA A 104 -14.51 1.48 11.63
CA ALA A 104 -15.08 0.29 12.27
C ALA A 104 -14.47 -0.02 13.63
N THR A 105 -13.33 0.57 13.96
CA THR A 105 -12.70 0.43 15.26
C THR A 105 -13.25 1.47 16.23
#